data_29f446361d4f20de67d6093effd6da48
#
_entry.id   29f446361d4f20de67d6093effd6da48
#
_cell.length_a   1.000
_cell.length_b   1.000
_cell.length_c   1.000
_cell.angle_alpha   90.00
_cell.angle_beta   90.00
_cell.angle_gamma   90.00
#
_symmetry.space_group_name_H-M   'P 1'
#
loop_
_entity.id
_entity.type
_entity.pdbx_description
1 polymer ?
#
loop_
_entity_poly.entity_id
_entity_poly.type
_entity_poly.pdbx_seq_one_letter_code
_entity_poly.pdbx_strand_id
1 'polypeptide(L)'
;LTLVQTQPRQASATPVHRTAADAMDTGGPQVCDDMTVEVALSVMASARTGHLLVCDNDGLCTGLLTQAQLTAARDSSAYTDRIQLRDILGDPGPFTRPVTPMAEAEHTMRHSQADALPVVDEHGSAPGVLAVAR
;
A
#
# COMPACT_ATOMS: atom_id res chain seq x y z
N LEU A 1 19.14 19.20 -35.58
CA LEU A 1 18.68 19.07 -35.04
C LEU A 1 18.15 18.76 -34.53
N THR A 2 18.35 18.75 -34.62
CA THR A 2 17.81 18.48 -33.94
C THR A 2 17.16 18.28 -33.21
N LEU A 3 17.24 18.26 -33.20
CA LEU A 3 16.62 18.07 -32.36
C LEU A 3 16.14 17.71 -31.67
N VAL A 4 16.27 17.69 -31.86
CA VAL A 4 15.77 17.31 -31.07
C VAL A 4 15.38 17.05 -30.35
N GLN A 5 15.47 16.98 -30.39
CA GLN A 5 15.08 16.74 -29.58
C GLN A 5 14.55 16.41 -28.94
N THR A 6 14.58 16.42 -29.03
CA THR A 6 14.04 16.14 -28.22
C THR A 6 13.61 15.81 -27.41
N GLN A 7 13.61 15.75 -27.38
CA GLN A 7 13.34 15.41 -26.46
C GLN A 7 12.79 15.17 -25.83
N PRO A 8 12.55 15.20 -25.79
CA PRO A 8 12.05 14.84 -24.98
C PRO A 8 11.90 14.59 -24.11
N ARG A 9 11.93 14.51 -23.96
CA ARG A 9 11.87 14.26 -23.06
C ARG A 9 11.62 14.47 -22.12
N GLN A 10 11.65 14.79 -22.11
CA GLN A 10 11.52 15.00 -21.27
C GLN A 10 10.79 15.04 -20.53
N ALA A 11 10.52 15.07 -20.92
CA ALA A 11 9.88 15.11 -20.44
C ALA A 11 9.34 14.93 -19.55
N SER A 12 9.23 14.99 -19.78
CA SER A 12 9.07 14.84 -19.03
C SER A 12 8.79 14.60 -17.88
N ALA A 13 8.84 14.46 -17.87
CA ALA A 13 8.83 14.04 -16.51
C ALA A 13 8.25 15.09 -15.58
N THR A 14 7.28 15.77 -16.00
CA THR A 14 6.54 16.71 -15.19
C THR A 14 5.74 15.94 -14.15
N PRO A 15 5.90 16.23 -12.81
CA PRO A 15 5.20 15.49 -11.78
C PRO A 15 3.67 15.44 -11.94
N VAL A 16 3.08 16.47 -12.54
CA VAL A 16 1.62 16.51 -12.73
C VAL A 16 1.10 15.42 -13.67
N HIS A 17 1.99 14.79 -14.44
CA HIS A 17 1.62 13.73 -15.36
C HIS A 17 1.86 12.33 -14.79
N ARG A 18 2.36 12.26 -13.54
CA ARG A 18 2.60 10.97 -12.91
C ARG A 18 1.29 10.37 -12.43
N THR A 19 1.21 9.05 -12.50
CA THR A 19 0.10 8.29 -11.94
C THR A 19 0.58 7.50 -10.74
N ALA A 20 -0.37 6.92 -10.01
CA ALA A 20 -0.05 6.05 -8.89
C ALA A 20 0.87 4.90 -9.32
N ALA A 21 0.63 4.33 -10.50
CA ALA A 21 1.47 3.25 -11.03
C ALA A 21 2.93 3.68 -11.19
N ASP A 22 3.16 4.94 -11.58
CA ASP A 22 4.52 5.44 -11.77
C ASP A 22 5.29 5.59 -10.47
N ALA A 23 4.59 5.82 -9.37
CA ALA A 23 5.21 6.14 -8.09
C ALA A 23 5.14 4.99 -7.07
N MET A 24 4.36 3.94 -7.36
CA MET A 24 4.17 2.86 -6.38
C MET A 24 5.43 2.01 -6.23
N ASP A 25 5.58 1.46 -5.03
CA ASP A 25 6.59 0.48 -4.71
C ASP A 25 5.98 -0.91 -4.92
N THR A 26 6.60 -1.71 -5.78
CA THR A 26 6.11 -3.05 -6.12
C THR A 26 6.83 -4.16 -5.37
N GLY A 27 7.85 -3.82 -4.60
CA GLY A 27 8.70 -4.82 -3.94
C GLY A 27 8.26 -5.23 -2.55
N GLY A 28 7.16 -4.68 -2.05
CA GLY A 28 6.72 -4.96 -0.69
C GLY A 28 6.08 -6.32 -0.52
N PRO A 29 6.04 -6.83 0.72
CA PRO A 29 5.42 -8.13 0.99
C PRO A 29 3.90 -8.07 0.90
N GLN A 30 3.33 -9.17 0.42
CA GLN A 30 1.89 -9.34 0.31
C GLN A 30 1.54 -10.62 1.05
N VAL A 31 0.59 -10.54 1.98
CA VAL A 31 0.23 -11.67 2.85
C VAL A 31 -1.26 -11.93 2.80
N CYS A 32 -1.66 -13.11 3.24
CA CYS A 32 -3.07 -13.47 3.31
C CYS A 32 -3.68 -12.99 4.63
N ASP A 33 -4.97 -12.68 4.60
CA ASP A 33 -5.67 -12.13 5.76
C ASP A 33 -5.89 -13.14 6.88
N ASP A 34 -5.64 -14.43 6.64
CA ASP A 34 -5.69 -15.45 7.68
C ASP A 34 -4.39 -15.59 8.48
N MET A 35 -3.36 -14.84 8.12
CA MET A 35 -2.12 -14.80 8.86
C MET A 35 -2.34 -14.20 10.26
N THR A 36 -1.64 -14.72 11.26
CA THR A 36 -1.72 -14.16 12.61
C THR A 36 -0.90 -12.89 12.72
N VAL A 37 -1.23 -12.08 13.72
CA VAL A 37 -0.52 -10.81 13.98
C VAL A 37 0.96 -11.06 14.25
N GLU A 38 1.30 -12.10 15.02
CA GLU A 38 2.70 -12.38 15.33
C GLU A 38 3.51 -12.74 14.09
N VAL A 39 2.95 -13.56 13.21
CA VAL A 39 3.62 -13.94 11.96
C VAL A 39 3.77 -12.70 11.07
N ALA A 40 2.74 -11.85 11.02
CA ALA A 40 2.80 -10.63 10.22
C ALA A 40 3.91 -9.70 10.70
N LEU A 41 4.06 -9.54 12.01
CA LEU A 41 5.15 -8.73 12.57
C LEU A 41 6.51 -9.31 12.20
N SER A 42 6.66 -10.63 12.21
CA SER A 42 7.89 -11.28 11.78
C SER A 42 8.18 -11.04 10.30
N VAL A 43 7.16 -11.10 9.45
CA VAL A 43 7.30 -10.82 8.02
C VAL A 43 7.77 -9.37 7.81
N MET A 44 7.16 -8.43 8.52
CA MET A 44 7.54 -7.02 8.46
C MET A 44 9.01 -6.82 8.83
N ALA A 45 9.43 -7.44 9.93
CA ALA A 45 10.80 -7.33 10.39
C ALA A 45 11.77 -7.93 9.38
N SER A 46 11.44 -9.08 8.81
CA SER A 46 12.28 -9.76 7.82
C SER A 46 12.39 -8.95 6.52
N ALA A 47 11.30 -8.34 6.10
CA ALA A 47 11.26 -7.52 4.88
C ALA A 47 11.76 -6.10 5.11
N ARG A 48 11.97 -5.71 6.35
CA ARG A 48 12.40 -4.36 6.73
C ARG A 48 11.46 -3.30 6.18
N THR A 49 10.16 -3.54 6.33
CA THR A 49 9.13 -2.63 5.87
C THR A 49 8.22 -2.25 7.01
N GLY A 50 7.58 -1.09 6.90
CA GLY A 50 6.64 -0.61 7.90
C GLY A 50 5.20 -0.92 7.58
N HIS A 51 4.92 -1.64 6.49
CA HIS A 51 3.55 -1.96 6.10
C HIS A 51 3.49 -3.28 5.34
N LEU A 52 2.29 -3.87 5.31
CA LEU A 52 2.01 -5.11 4.57
C LEU A 52 0.73 -4.93 3.76
N LEU A 53 0.77 -5.39 2.52
CA LEU A 53 -0.44 -5.57 1.73
C LEU A 53 -1.12 -6.85 2.17
N VAL A 54 -2.42 -6.80 2.40
CA VAL A 54 -3.19 -7.94 2.86
C VAL A 54 -4.21 -8.30 1.79
N CYS A 55 -4.27 -9.58 1.44
CA CYS A 55 -5.20 -10.10 0.45
C CYS A 55 -6.01 -11.23 1.04
N ASP A 56 -7.15 -11.52 0.41
CA ASP A 56 -7.95 -12.68 0.80
C ASP A 56 -7.47 -13.93 0.07
N ASN A 57 -8.18 -15.03 0.26
CA ASN A 57 -7.83 -16.32 -0.34
C ASN A 57 -7.94 -16.33 -1.87
N ASP A 58 -8.67 -15.37 -2.42
CA ASP A 58 -8.82 -15.22 -3.87
C ASP A 58 -7.79 -14.30 -4.48
N GLY A 59 -6.88 -13.76 -3.65
CA GLY A 59 -5.85 -12.84 -4.12
C GLY A 59 -6.31 -11.40 -4.25
N LEU A 60 -7.51 -11.09 -3.78
CA LEU A 60 -8.04 -9.73 -3.83
C LEU A 60 -7.56 -8.93 -2.64
N CYS A 61 -7.13 -7.70 -2.90
CA CYS A 61 -6.63 -6.81 -1.85
C CYS A 61 -7.75 -6.46 -0.87
N THR A 62 -7.50 -6.71 0.42
CA THR A 62 -8.44 -6.37 1.48
C THR A 62 -7.97 -5.17 2.29
N GLY A 63 -6.72 -4.77 2.15
CA GLY A 63 -6.24 -3.57 2.81
C GLY A 63 -4.74 -3.55 3.00
N LEU A 64 -4.31 -2.57 3.78
CA LEU A 64 -2.91 -2.35 4.11
C LEU A 64 -2.81 -2.18 5.61
N LEU A 65 -1.87 -2.89 6.21
CA LEU A 65 -1.61 -2.76 7.65
C LEU A 65 -0.24 -2.18 7.88
N THR A 66 -0.15 -1.25 8.83
CA THR A 66 1.11 -0.66 9.24
C THR A 66 1.64 -1.35 10.48
N GLN A 67 2.94 -1.18 10.73
CA GLN A 67 3.55 -1.70 11.94
C GLN A 67 2.87 -1.16 13.19
N ALA A 68 2.48 0.11 13.17
CA ALA A 68 1.79 0.73 14.30
C ALA A 68 0.46 0.04 14.59
N GLN A 69 -0.30 -0.30 13.54
CA GLN A 69 -1.57 -1.00 13.72
C GLN A 69 -1.39 -2.40 14.28
N LEU A 70 -0.38 -3.13 13.80
CA LEU A 70 -0.09 -4.48 14.29
C LEU A 70 0.39 -4.44 15.74
N THR A 71 1.25 -3.49 16.07
CA THR A 71 1.74 -3.32 17.44
C THR A 71 0.61 -2.96 18.40
N ALA A 72 -0.28 -2.06 17.96
CA ALA A 72 -1.44 -1.68 18.77
C ALA A 72 -2.35 -2.88 19.03
N ALA A 73 -2.56 -3.72 18.02
CA ALA A 73 -3.37 -4.94 18.20
C ALA A 73 -2.70 -5.91 19.17
N ARG A 74 -1.39 -6.09 19.06
CA ARG A 74 -0.63 -6.98 19.94
C ARG A 74 -0.68 -6.49 21.40
N ASP A 75 -0.62 -5.19 21.59
CA ASP A 75 -0.61 -4.59 22.94
C ASP A 75 -2.01 -4.44 23.53
N SER A 76 -3.04 -4.76 22.76
CA SER A 76 -4.43 -4.70 23.21
C SER A 76 -4.69 -5.77 24.27
N SER A 77 -5.54 -5.44 25.25
CA SER A 77 -5.94 -6.39 26.29
C SER A 77 -6.75 -7.57 25.75
N ALA A 78 -7.32 -7.41 24.55
CA ALA A 78 -8.09 -8.48 23.90
C ALA A 78 -7.21 -9.39 23.04
N TYR A 79 -5.90 -9.13 22.97
CA TYR A 79 -5.02 -9.87 22.10
C TYR A 79 -4.86 -11.33 22.55
N THR A 80 -4.93 -12.24 21.57
CA THR A 80 -4.54 -13.63 21.74
C THR A 80 -3.64 -14.02 20.56
N ASP A 81 -2.93 -15.14 20.69
CA ASP A 81 -2.07 -15.62 19.63
C ASP A 81 -2.85 -16.14 18.42
N ARG A 82 -4.17 -16.17 18.49
CA ARG A 82 -5.06 -16.62 17.42
C ARG A 82 -5.63 -15.46 16.58
N ILE A 83 -5.37 -14.22 16.98
CA ILE A 83 -5.86 -13.07 16.24
C ILE A 83 -5.22 -13.04 14.85
N GLN A 84 -6.07 -12.98 13.83
CA GLN A 84 -5.64 -12.94 12.44
C GLN A 84 -5.76 -11.51 11.91
N LEU A 85 -5.10 -11.25 10.78
CA LEU A 85 -5.15 -9.92 10.17
C LEU A 85 -6.56 -9.51 9.81
N ARG A 86 -7.40 -10.45 9.36
CA ARG A 86 -8.80 -10.15 9.04
C ARG A 86 -9.59 -9.64 10.24
N ASP A 87 -9.17 -10.00 11.46
CA ASP A 87 -9.85 -9.60 12.67
C ASP A 87 -9.57 -8.13 13.02
N ILE A 88 -8.47 -7.58 12.55
CA ILE A 88 -8.08 -6.21 12.87
C ILE A 88 -8.22 -5.24 11.71
N LEU A 89 -8.39 -5.74 10.48
CA LEU A 89 -8.55 -4.87 9.31
C LEU A 89 -9.86 -4.10 9.31
N GLY A 90 -10.93 -4.74 9.76
CA GLY A 90 -12.24 -4.12 9.74
C GLY A 90 -12.72 -3.86 8.32
N ASP A 91 -13.32 -2.70 8.11
CA ASP A 91 -13.83 -2.31 6.82
C ASP A 91 -12.68 -2.01 5.86
N PRO A 92 -12.88 -2.22 4.55
CA PRO A 92 -11.86 -1.85 3.57
C PRO A 92 -11.48 -0.39 3.71
N GLY A 93 -10.19 -0.13 3.79
CA GLY A 93 -9.66 1.21 3.90
C GLY A 93 -9.54 1.89 2.55
N PRO A 94 -8.99 3.11 2.54
CA PRO A 94 -8.79 3.83 1.29
C PRO A 94 -7.78 3.11 0.40
N PHE A 95 -7.96 3.30 -0.90
CA PHE A 95 -7.02 2.78 -1.89
C PHE A 95 -7.00 3.72 -3.09
N THR A 96 -6.08 3.48 -4.02
CA THR A 96 -6.03 4.23 -5.26
C THR A 96 -5.88 3.28 -6.44
N ARG A 97 -6.12 3.80 -7.64
CA ARG A 97 -5.99 3.01 -8.87
C ARG A 97 -4.65 3.31 -9.54
N PRO A 98 -4.12 2.37 -10.33
CA PRO A 98 -2.85 2.61 -11.02
C PRO A 98 -2.87 3.84 -11.93
N VAL A 99 -4.02 4.13 -12.55
CA VAL A 99 -4.14 5.25 -13.49
C VAL A 99 -4.48 6.57 -12.80
N THR A 100 -4.72 6.56 -11.50
CA THR A 100 -5.07 7.77 -10.75
C THR A 100 -3.89 8.75 -10.76
N PRO A 101 -4.11 10.03 -11.10
CA PRO A 101 -3.04 11.02 -11.02
C PRO A 101 -2.49 11.15 -9.61
N MET A 102 -1.20 11.39 -9.50
CA MET A 102 -0.55 11.50 -8.19
C MET A 102 -1.17 12.57 -7.30
N ALA A 103 -1.60 13.69 -7.88
CA ALA A 103 -2.23 14.76 -7.10
C ALA A 103 -3.49 14.25 -6.41
N GLU A 104 -4.29 13.43 -7.07
CA GLU A 104 -5.48 12.85 -6.47
C GLU A 104 -5.14 11.82 -5.40
N ALA A 105 -4.14 10.97 -5.67
CA ALA A 105 -3.71 9.97 -4.70
C ALA A 105 -3.18 10.64 -3.43
N GLU A 106 -2.40 11.71 -3.57
CA GLU A 106 -1.92 12.49 -2.43
C GLU A 106 -3.06 13.13 -1.66
N HIS A 107 -4.07 13.61 -2.37
CA HIS A 107 -5.26 14.17 -1.72
C HIS A 107 -5.97 13.11 -0.89
N THR A 108 -6.12 11.90 -1.44
CA THR A 108 -6.75 10.79 -0.72
C THR A 108 -5.96 10.44 0.54
N MET A 109 -4.63 10.40 0.45
CA MET A 109 -3.79 10.12 1.61
C MET A 109 -3.94 11.18 2.70
N ARG A 110 -3.93 12.45 2.32
CA ARG A 110 -4.11 13.54 3.29
C ARG A 110 -5.50 13.51 3.93
N HIS A 111 -6.51 13.28 3.13
CA HIS A 111 -7.90 13.26 3.61
C HIS A 111 -8.15 12.08 4.57
N SER A 112 -7.52 10.95 4.28
CA SER A 112 -7.65 9.74 5.09
C SER A 112 -6.63 9.67 6.22
N GLN A 113 -5.71 10.63 6.29
CA GLN A 113 -4.60 10.64 7.25
C GLN A 113 -3.78 9.36 7.16
N ALA A 114 -3.63 8.85 5.95
CA ALA A 114 -2.90 7.62 5.68
C ALA A 114 -1.48 7.94 5.21
N ASP A 115 -0.52 7.19 5.73
CA ASP A 115 0.88 7.32 5.31
C ASP A 115 1.18 6.50 4.06
N ALA A 116 0.31 5.56 3.74
CA ALA A 116 0.45 4.69 2.59
C ALA A 116 -0.92 4.25 2.10
N LEU A 117 -1.02 3.98 0.80
CA LEU A 117 -2.25 3.45 0.19
C LEU A 117 -1.90 2.25 -0.67
N PRO A 118 -2.72 1.19 -0.64
CA PRO A 118 -2.58 0.15 -1.65
C PRO A 118 -3.05 0.68 -3.00
N VAL A 119 -2.32 0.29 -4.05
CA VAL A 119 -2.72 0.56 -5.43
C VAL A 119 -3.43 -0.70 -5.90
N VAL A 120 -4.72 -0.58 -6.24
CA VAL A 120 -5.57 -1.72 -6.57
C VAL A 120 -6.01 -1.61 -8.03
N ASP A 121 -5.77 -2.65 -8.80
CA ASP A 121 -6.12 -2.65 -10.22
C ASP A 121 -7.59 -3.01 -10.43
N GLU A 122 -8.00 -3.08 -11.69
CA GLU A 122 -9.39 -3.37 -12.05
C GLU A 122 -9.84 -4.78 -11.68
N HIS A 123 -8.90 -5.66 -11.39
CA HIS A 123 -9.20 -7.05 -10.98
C HIS A 123 -9.22 -7.21 -9.47
N GLY A 124 -9.00 -6.14 -8.72
CA GLY A 124 -8.96 -6.21 -7.26
C GLY A 124 -7.61 -6.61 -6.70
N SER A 125 -6.62 -6.86 -7.54
CA SER A 125 -5.27 -7.18 -7.10
C SER A 125 -4.49 -5.91 -6.81
N ALA A 126 -3.51 -5.99 -5.92
CA ALA A 126 -2.71 -4.83 -5.55
C ALA A 126 -1.29 -4.99 -6.09
N PRO A 127 -0.95 -4.38 -7.23
CA PRO A 127 0.40 -4.45 -7.76
C PRO A 127 1.44 -3.71 -6.92
N GLY A 128 1.02 -2.80 -6.06
CA GLY A 128 1.99 -2.05 -5.26
C GLY A 128 1.36 -1.17 -4.21
N VAL A 129 2.19 -0.36 -3.59
CA VAL A 129 1.80 0.54 -2.50
C VAL A 129 2.38 1.92 -2.78
N LEU A 130 1.57 2.95 -2.57
CA LEU A 130 2.06 4.33 -2.52
C LEU A 130 2.38 4.69 -1.08
N ALA A 131 3.54 5.27 -0.85
CA ALA A 131 3.91 5.77 0.46
C ALA A 131 4.22 7.25 0.39
N VAL A 132 3.85 7.98 1.44
CA VAL A 132 4.17 9.39 1.52
C VAL A 132 5.66 9.55 1.74
N ALA A 133 6.30 10.35 0.91
CA ALA A 133 7.71 10.70 1.08
C ALA A 133 7.83 11.70 2.24
N ARG A 134 8.78 11.45 3.11
CA ARG A 134 8.98 12.29 4.28
C ARG A 134 10.36 12.85 4.34
#